data_742f29835639d18574df2f0bcb4da863
#
_entry.id   742f29835639d18574df2f0bcb4da863
#
_cell.length_a   1.000
_cell.length_b   1.000
_cell.length_c   1.000
_cell.angle_alpha   90.00
_cell.angle_beta   90.00
_cell.angle_gamma   90.00
#
_symmetry.space_group_name_H-M   'P 1'
#
loop_
_entity.id
_entity.type
_entity.pdbx_description
1 polymer ?
#
loop_
_entity_poly.entity_id
_entity_poly.type
_entity_poly.pdbx_seq_one_letter_code
_entity_poly.pdbx_strand_id
1 'polypeptide(L)'
;MDLESVFRDLARSPDLKPFRELIEPLKVYDGRRRRGDLVHTLRVFFASKANVSDTADRLFLHRNSILYRLARIQELTGLDLRDPRARLALQLGLLAIEDREGNSDAEAEHA
;
A
#
# COMPACT_ATOMS: atom_id res chain seq x y z
N MET A 1 4.94 -1.03 -26.27
CA MET A 1 4.14 -0.53 -25.14
C MET A 1 5.04 -0.33 -23.94
N ASP A 2 5.01 0.84 -23.35
CA ASP A 2 5.77 1.12 -22.14
C ASP A 2 4.86 0.93 -20.93
N LEU A 3 5.11 -0.11 -20.13
CA LEU A 3 4.29 -0.42 -18.96
C LEU A 3 4.30 0.72 -17.93
N GLU A 4 5.43 1.39 -17.77
CA GLU A 4 5.53 2.50 -16.83
C GLU A 4 4.59 3.65 -17.21
N SER A 5 4.48 3.97 -18.49
CA SER A 5 3.53 4.97 -18.97
C SER A 5 2.09 4.54 -18.74
N VAL A 6 1.78 3.27 -19.00
CA VAL A 6 0.43 2.74 -18.80
C VAL A 6 0.03 2.84 -17.32
N PHE A 7 0.90 2.41 -16.42
CA PHE A 7 0.62 2.48 -14.99
C PHE A 7 0.54 3.92 -14.49
N ARG A 8 1.37 4.80 -15.02
CA ARG A 8 1.35 6.21 -14.65
C ARG A 8 0.01 6.87 -15.04
N ASP A 9 -0.46 6.58 -16.24
CA ASP A 9 -1.74 7.10 -16.71
C ASP A 9 -2.89 6.54 -15.90
N LEU A 10 -2.86 5.24 -15.59
CA LEU A 10 -3.87 4.60 -14.76
C LEU A 10 -3.89 5.22 -13.35
N ALA A 11 -2.71 5.45 -12.77
CA ALA A 11 -2.61 6.00 -11.42
C ALA A 11 -3.28 7.38 -11.29
N ARG A 12 -3.34 8.14 -12.38
CA ARG A 12 -3.97 9.47 -12.43
C ARG A 12 -5.46 9.43 -12.74
N SER A 13 -5.97 8.26 -13.12
CA SER A 13 -7.36 8.12 -13.50
C SER A 13 -8.30 8.40 -12.33
N PRO A 14 -9.38 9.19 -12.54
CA PRO A 14 -10.38 9.38 -11.49
C PRO A 14 -11.12 8.07 -11.15
N ASP A 15 -11.05 7.07 -12.01
CA ASP A 15 -11.64 5.76 -11.75
C ASP A 15 -10.95 5.03 -10.59
N LEU A 16 -9.72 5.42 -10.25
CA LEU A 16 -9.02 4.84 -9.11
C LEU A 16 -9.37 5.48 -7.77
N LYS A 17 -10.19 6.51 -7.75
CA LYS A 17 -10.58 7.17 -6.50
C LYS A 17 -11.12 6.19 -5.45
N PRO A 18 -12.07 5.28 -5.76
CA PRO A 18 -12.56 4.32 -4.76
C PRO A 18 -11.44 3.44 -4.19
N PHE A 19 -10.46 3.07 -5.01
CA PHE A 19 -9.34 2.26 -4.55
C PHE A 19 -8.39 3.05 -3.65
N ARG A 20 -8.14 4.33 -3.98
CA ARG A 20 -7.39 5.21 -3.10
C ARG A 20 -8.04 5.33 -1.73
N GLU A 21 -9.36 5.44 -1.70
CA GLU A 21 -10.12 5.56 -0.46
C GLU A 21 -9.98 4.33 0.43
N LEU A 22 -9.70 3.14 -0.14
CA LEU A 22 -9.42 1.94 0.64
C LEU A 22 -8.10 2.06 1.44
N ILE A 23 -7.14 2.80 0.90
CA ILE A 23 -5.83 2.97 1.53
C ILE A 23 -5.84 4.09 2.58
N GLU A 24 -6.77 5.03 2.47
CA GLU A 24 -6.81 6.20 3.35
C GLU A 24 -6.81 5.84 4.84
N PRO A 25 -7.60 4.85 5.32
CA PRO A 25 -7.54 4.48 6.75
C PRO A 25 -6.14 4.02 7.19
N LEU A 26 -5.38 3.40 6.30
CA LEU A 26 -4.01 2.98 6.61
C LEU A 26 -3.09 4.19 6.74
N LYS A 27 -3.24 5.17 5.86
CA LYS A 27 -2.46 6.41 5.92
C LYS A 27 -2.76 7.19 7.20
N VAL A 28 -4.03 7.27 7.56
CA VAL A 28 -4.44 7.93 8.81
C VAL A 28 -3.83 7.23 10.02
N TYR A 29 -3.90 5.90 10.04
CA TYR A 29 -3.29 5.12 11.11
C TYR A 29 -1.79 5.38 11.21
N ASP A 30 -1.08 5.34 10.08
CA ASP A 30 0.36 5.54 10.03
C ASP A 30 0.73 6.95 10.51
N GLY A 31 -0.07 7.95 10.18
CA GLY A 31 0.18 9.34 10.58
C GLY A 31 -0.03 9.59 12.07
N ARG A 32 -0.82 8.77 12.75
CA ARG A 32 -1.11 8.91 14.18
C ARG A 32 -0.16 8.13 15.07
N ARG A 33 0.63 7.22 14.47
CA ARG A 33 1.52 6.35 15.23
C ARG A 33 2.97 6.61 14.84
N ARG A 34 3.82 6.71 15.84
CA ARG A 34 5.26 7.02 15.67
C ARG A 34 5.97 5.97 14.81
N ARG A 35 5.44 4.74 14.78
CA ARG A 35 5.97 3.62 13.99
C ARG A 35 4.87 2.97 13.18
N GLY A 36 3.97 3.80 12.66
CA GLY A 36 2.92 3.30 11.79
C GLY A 36 3.48 3.04 10.41
N ASP A 37 3.59 1.78 10.02
CA ASP A 37 4.15 1.36 8.75
C ASP A 37 3.23 0.39 8.03
N LEU A 38 1.91 0.58 8.14
CA LEU A 38 0.97 -0.33 7.50
C LEU A 38 1.03 -0.24 5.97
N VAL A 39 1.11 0.97 5.43
CA VAL A 39 1.21 1.15 3.97
C VAL A 39 2.50 0.51 3.45
N HIS A 40 3.62 0.78 4.11
CA HIS A 40 4.90 0.21 3.71
C HIS A 40 4.90 -1.33 3.84
N THR A 41 4.37 -1.85 4.93
CA THR A 41 4.26 -3.30 5.15
C THR A 41 3.44 -3.93 4.03
N LEU A 42 2.33 -3.31 3.65
CA LEU A 42 1.47 -3.83 2.59
C LEU A 42 2.19 -3.87 1.25
N ARG A 43 2.97 -2.82 0.92
CA ARG A 43 3.78 -2.79 -0.30
C ARG A 43 4.79 -3.93 -0.33
N VAL A 44 5.51 -4.13 0.77
CA VAL A 44 6.50 -5.20 0.85
C VAL A 44 5.83 -6.57 0.79
N PHE A 45 4.67 -6.71 1.43
CA PHE A 45 3.89 -7.95 1.39
C PHE A 45 3.55 -8.35 -0.06
N PHE A 46 3.05 -7.41 -0.86
CA PHE A 46 2.75 -7.70 -2.26
C PHE A 46 4.03 -7.95 -3.07
N ALA A 47 5.09 -7.20 -2.83
CA ALA A 47 6.38 -7.41 -3.48
C ALA A 47 6.98 -8.78 -3.13
N SER A 48 6.61 -9.33 -1.99
CA SER A 48 7.02 -10.65 -1.51
C SER A 48 6.03 -11.75 -1.93
N LYS A 49 5.17 -11.50 -2.90
CA LYS A 49 4.15 -12.44 -3.41
C LYS A 49 3.21 -12.93 -2.30
N ALA A 50 2.85 -12.03 -1.40
CA ALA A 50 1.98 -12.30 -0.26
C ALA A 50 2.52 -13.39 0.67
N ASN A 51 3.83 -13.46 0.80
CA ASN A 51 4.50 -14.42 1.70
C ASN A 51 4.90 -13.71 2.99
N VAL A 52 4.36 -14.18 4.12
CA VAL A 52 4.58 -13.54 5.43
C VAL A 52 6.05 -13.63 5.85
N SER A 53 6.67 -14.79 5.67
CA SER A 53 8.07 -15.01 6.08
C SER A 53 9.02 -14.12 5.29
N ASP A 54 8.84 -14.03 3.96
CA ASP A 54 9.65 -13.16 3.12
C ASP A 54 9.46 -11.69 3.48
N THR A 55 8.22 -11.29 3.78
CA THR A 55 7.93 -9.93 4.21
C THR A 55 8.66 -9.60 5.51
N ALA A 56 8.62 -10.52 6.47
CA ALA A 56 9.31 -10.34 7.75
C ALA A 56 10.82 -10.20 7.56
N ASP A 57 11.41 -11.04 6.72
CA ASP A 57 12.84 -10.98 6.42
C ASP A 57 13.23 -9.65 5.78
N ARG A 58 12.46 -9.18 4.81
CA ARG A 58 12.75 -7.92 4.11
C ARG A 58 12.63 -6.70 5.02
N LEU A 59 11.71 -6.76 6.00
CA LEU A 59 11.49 -5.65 6.93
C LEU A 59 12.31 -5.79 8.21
N PHE A 60 13.08 -6.85 8.37
CA PHE A 60 13.87 -7.13 9.59
C PHE A 60 12.98 -7.17 10.82
N LEU A 61 11.80 -7.79 10.69
CA LEU A 61 10.82 -7.92 11.76
C LEU A 61 10.50 -9.39 12.03
N HIS A 62 10.01 -9.67 13.23
CA HIS A 62 9.51 -11.00 13.56
C HIS A 62 8.23 -11.28 12.77
N ARG A 63 8.02 -12.55 12.41
CA ARG A 63 6.81 -13.00 11.71
C ARG A 63 5.52 -12.52 12.40
N ASN A 64 5.48 -12.60 13.73
CA ASN A 64 4.31 -12.20 14.50
C ASN A 64 3.99 -10.70 14.34
N SER A 65 5.01 -9.87 14.18
CA SER A 65 4.80 -8.44 13.92
C SER A 65 4.12 -8.21 12.57
N ILE A 66 4.50 -9.00 11.56
CA ILE A 66 3.86 -8.92 10.25
C ILE A 66 2.41 -9.39 10.34
N LEU A 67 2.16 -10.51 11.01
CA LEU A 67 0.79 -11.02 11.18
C LEU A 67 -0.10 -9.99 11.89
N TYR A 68 0.43 -9.32 12.91
CA TYR A 68 -0.30 -8.26 13.61
C TYR A 68 -0.65 -7.10 12.66
N ARG A 69 0.33 -6.65 11.89
CA ARG A 69 0.12 -5.55 10.94
C ARG A 69 -0.89 -5.92 9.86
N LEU A 70 -0.80 -7.12 9.31
CA LEU A 70 -1.76 -7.59 8.29
C LEU A 70 -3.18 -7.69 8.86
N ALA A 71 -3.32 -8.16 10.10
CA ALA A 71 -4.62 -8.20 10.77
C ALA A 71 -5.20 -6.79 10.93
N ARG A 72 -4.36 -5.84 11.29
CA ARG A 72 -4.79 -4.44 11.42
C ARG A 72 -5.23 -3.87 10.08
N ILE A 73 -4.50 -4.17 9.01
CA ILE A 73 -4.87 -3.75 7.65
C ILE A 73 -6.26 -4.29 7.29
N GLN A 74 -6.51 -5.56 7.57
CA GLN A 74 -7.82 -6.16 7.31
C GLN A 74 -8.95 -5.50 8.11
N GLU A 75 -8.69 -5.17 9.38
CA GLU A 75 -9.66 -4.46 10.20
C GLU A 75 -10.00 -3.08 9.64
N LEU A 76 -8.99 -2.33 9.25
CA LEU A 76 -9.15 -0.95 8.78
C LEU A 76 -9.78 -0.87 7.40
N THR A 77 -9.47 -1.82 6.52
CA THR A 77 -10.00 -1.81 5.15
C THR A 77 -11.27 -2.63 4.98
N GLY A 78 -11.55 -3.54 5.90
CA GLY A 78 -12.68 -4.47 5.78
C GLY A 78 -12.45 -5.56 4.74
N LEU A 79 -11.22 -5.72 4.25
CA LEU A 79 -10.90 -6.68 3.20
C LEU A 79 -10.10 -7.86 3.75
N ASP A 80 -10.31 -9.03 3.14
CA ASP A 80 -9.56 -10.25 3.47
C ASP A 80 -8.37 -10.39 2.51
N LEU A 81 -7.16 -10.36 3.06
CA LEU A 81 -5.93 -10.45 2.24
C LEU A 81 -5.72 -11.81 1.59
N ARG A 82 -6.55 -12.81 1.92
CA ARG A 82 -6.54 -14.09 1.22
C ARG A 82 -7.35 -14.05 -0.08
N ASP A 83 -8.20 -13.07 -0.24
CA ASP A 83 -9.03 -12.90 -1.43
C ASP A 83 -8.21 -12.20 -2.54
N PRO A 84 -8.02 -12.84 -3.71
CA PRO A 84 -7.28 -12.21 -4.81
C PRO A 84 -7.87 -10.89 -5.29
N ARG A 85 -9.18 -10.73 -5.23
CA ARG A 85 -9.84 -9.49 -5.64
C ARG A 85 -9.57 -8.37 -4.66
N ALA A 86 -9.56 -8.68 -3.36
CA ALA A 86 -9.19 -7.71 -2.34
C ALA A 86 -7.73 -7.25 -2.51
N ARG A 87 -6.83 -8.19 -2.81
CA ARG A 87 -5.43 -7.87 -3.09
C ARG A 87 -5.31 -6.94 -4.29
N LEU A 88 -6.03 -7.22 -5.37
CA LEU A 88 -6.02 -6.37 -6.56
C LEU A 88 -6.51 -4.95 -6.23
N ALA A 89 -7.61 -4.85 -5.49
CA ALA A 89 -8.17 -3.55 -5.09
C ALA A 89 -7.15 -2.74 -4.28
N LEU A 90 -6.47 -3.37 -3.34
CA LEU A 90 -5.45 -2.70 -2.52
C LEU A 90 -4.23 -2.31 -3.36
N GLN A 91 -3.81 -3.15 -4.30
CA GLN A 91 -2.71 -2.84 -5.21
C GLN A 91 -3.02 -1.63 -6.09
N LEU A 92 -4.26 -1.54 -6.59
CA LEU A 92 -4.69 -0.37 -7.35
C LEU A 92 -4.70 0.89 -6.49
N GLY A 93 -5.11 0.77 -5.23
CA GLY A 93 -5.05 1.88 -4.28
C GLY A 93 -3.63 2.34 -4.01
N LEU A 94 -2.72 1.40 -3.80
CA LEU A 94 -1.29 1.71 -3.61
C LEU A 94 -0.70 2.41 -4.83
N LEU A 95 -1.04 1.94 -6.02
CA LEU A 95 -0.59 2.57 -7.27
C LEU A 95 -1.06 4.03 -7.35
N ALA A 96 -2.32 4.29 -7.00
CA ALA A 96 -2.88 5.62 -7.06
C ALA A 96 -2.23 6.59 -6.08
N ILE A 97 -1.94 6.15 -4.85
CA ILE A 97 -1.29 7.04 -3.86
C ILE A 97 0.20 7.25 -4.17
N GLU A 98 0.84 6.26 -4.77
CA GLU A 98 2.25 6.36 -5.15
C GLU A 98 2.52 7.51 -6.12
N ASP A 99 1.65 7.68 -7.13
CA ASP A 99 1.76 8.80 -8.06
C ASP A 99 1.65 10.15 -7.34
N ARG A 100 0.70 10.28 -6.41
CA ARG A 100 0.52 11.51 -5.64
C ARG A 100 1.69 11.81 -4.71
N GLU A 101 2.21 10.79 -4.04
CA GLU A 101 3.38 10.93 -3.16
C GLU A 101 4.61 11.34 -3.97
N GLY A 102 4.82 10.73 -5.14
CA GLY A 102 5.89 11.09 -6.04
C GLY A 102 5.81 12.54 -6.49
N ASN A 103 4.61 13.02 -6.83
CA ASN A 103 4.39 14.41 -7.22
C ASN A 103 4.67 15.38 -6.06
N SER A 104 4.23 15.01 -4.85
CA SER A 104 4.48 15.82 -3.65
C SER A 104 5.97 15.93 -3.35
N ASP A 105 6.70 14.83 -3.46
CA ASP A 105 8.15 14.80 -3.24
C ASP A 105 8.87 15.65 -4.30
N ALA A 106 8.45 15.57 -5.56
CA ALA A 106 9.02 16.37 -6.63
C ALA A 106 8.81 17.87 -6.39
N GLU A 107 7.64 18.26 -5.93
CA GLU A 107 7.34 19.65 -5.57
C GLU A 107 8.19 20.11 -4.40
N ALA A 108 8.39 19.27 -3.40
CA ALA A 108 9.22 19.58 -2.24
C ALA A 108 10.68 19.79 -2.62
N GLU A 109 11.19 19.01 -3.56
CA GLU A 109 12.56 19.14 -4.04
C GLU A 109 12.81 20.44 -4.80
N HIS A 110 11.77 21.02 -5.39
CA HIS A 110 11.86 22.26 -6.16
C HIS A 110 11.57 23.50 -5.31
N ALA A 111 11.11 23.30 -4.11
CA ALA A 111 10.85 24.39 -3.18
C ALA A 111 12.10 24.76 -2.39
#